data_96d0f8cd91661fa35ae5b3938c5f65a7
#
_entry.id   96d0f8cd91661fa35ae5b3938c5f65a7
#
_cell.length_a   1.000
_cell.length_b   1.000
_cell.length_c   1.000
_cell.angle_alpha   90.00
_cell.angle_beta   90.00
_cell.angle_gamma   90.00
#
_symmetry.space_group_name_H-M   'P 1'
#
loop_
_entity.id
_entity.type
_entity.pdbx_description
1 polymer ?
#
loop_
_entity_poly.entity_id
_entity_poly.type
_entity_poly.pdbx_seq_one_letter_code
_entity_poly.pdbx_strand_id
1 'polypeptide(L)'
;MSGYVIANINVKNSEAYKEYVGKVKPTVEKFGGEYLVRNGEFKVIDGEWKHPRTVVIKFPTYEKAWEWYNSEEYKPIKSIRLANSEA
;
A
#
# COMPACT_ATOMS: atom_id res chain seq x y z
N MET A 1 13.16 7.58 14.16
CA MET A 1 11.72 7.44 14.36
C MET A 1 11.07 6.89 13.09
N SER A 2 10.27 5.86 13.20
CA SER A 2 9.69 5.21 12.02
C SER A 2 8.44 5.92 11.51
N GLY A 3 8.20 5.81 10.20
CA GLY A 3 6.97 6.25 9.57
C GLY A 3 6.22 5.05 9.02
N TYR A 4 4.91 5.08 9.07
CA TYR A 4 4.08 3.97 8.60
C TYR A 4 3.08 4.44 7.55
N VAL A 5 2.88 3.60 6.55
CA VAL A 5 1.77 3.74 5.61
C VAL A 5 0.80 2.61 5.89
N ILE A 6 -0.43 2.96 6.19
CA ILE A 6 -1.48 1.98 6.45
C ILE A 6 -2.52 2.15 5.36
N ALA A 7 -2.76 1.09 4.60
CA ALA A 7 -3.73 1.12 3.52
C ALA A 7 -4.82 0.09 3.75
N ASN A 8 -6.05 0.51 3.53
CA ASN A 8 -7.22 -0.34 3.63
C ASN A 8 -7.93 -0.27 2.29
N ILE A 9 -7.93 -1.36 1.53
CA ILE A 9 -8.23 -1.35 0.10
C ILE A 9 -9.33 -2.34 -0.27
N ASN A 10 -10.25 -1.90 -1.12
CA ASN A 10 -11.19 -2.76 -1.79
C ASN A 10 -10.82 -2.82 -3.28
N VAL A 11 -10.35 -3.97 -3.74
CA VAL A 11 -9.92 -4.15 -5.12
C VAL A 11 -11.14 -4.36 -6.02
N LYS A 12 -11.30 -3.50 -7.02
CA LYS A 12 -12.43 -3.56 -7.97
C LYS A 12 -12.12 -4.44 -9.17
N ASN A 13 -10.87 -4.43 -9.63
CA ASN A 13 -10.42 -5.21 -10.77
C ASN A 13 -9.13 -5.93 -10.38
N SER A 14 -9.26 -7.20 -9.98
CA SER A 14 -8.13 -7.98 -9.46
C SER A 14 -7.06 -8.25 -10.53
N GLU A 15 -7.44 -8.41 -11.77
CA GLU A 15 -6.49 -8.65 -12.87
C GLU A 15 -5.57 -7.45 -13.07
N ALA A 16 -6.15 -6.26 -13.19
CA ALA A 16 -5.37 -5.04 -13.36
C ALA A 16 -4.60 -4.70 -12.10
N TYR A 17 -5.16 -5.00 -10.92
CA TYR A 17 -4.51 -4.73 -9.65
C TYR A 17 -3.25 -5.59 -9.44
N LYS A 18 -3.19 -6.77 -10.05
CA LYS A 18 -2.00 -7.64 -9.99
C LYS A 18 -0.77 -6.93 -10.57
N GLU A 19 -0.97 -6.11 -11.60
CA GLU A 19 0.12 -5.32 -12.16
C GLU A 19 0.67 -4.34 -11.12
N TYR A 20 -0.21 -3.70 -10.37
CA TYR A 20 0.19 -2.81 -9.27
C TYR A 20 1.01 -3.57 -8.22
N VAL A 21 0.50 -4.72 -7.78
CA VAL A 21 1.16 -5.54 -6.76
C VAL A 21 2.57 -5.95 -7.19
N GLY A 22 2.74 -6.30 -8.48
CA GLY A 22 4.04 -6.70 -9.01
C GLY A 22 5.04 -5.56 -9.13
N LYS A 23 4.57 -4.32 -9.24
CA LYS A 23 5.43 -3.15 -9.48
C LYS A 23 5.72 -2.31 -8.25
N VAL A 24 4.87 -2.39 -7.24
CA VAL A 24 4.96 -1.49 -6.08
C VAL A 24 6.12 -1.82 -5.15
N LYS A 25 6.41 -3.10 -4.94
CA LYS A 25 7.42 -3.54 -3.97
C LYS A 25 8.80 -2.93 -4.21
N PRO A 26 9.35 -2.95 -5.45
CA PRO A 26 10.66 -2.33 -5.69
C PRO A 26 10.70 -0.84 -5.33
N THR A 27 9.60 -0.11 -5.53
CA THR A 27 9.57 1.31 -5.19
C THR A 27 9.60 1.51 -3.68
N VAL A 28 8.88 0.68 -2.94
CA VAL A 28 8.88 0.71 -1.46
C VAL A 28 10.29 0.45 -0.94
N GLU A 29 10.96 -0.58 -1.46
CA GLU A 29 12.30 -0.96 -1.02
C GLU A 29 13.34 0.13 -1.34
N LYS A 30 13.18 0.82 -2.46
CA LYS A 30 14.06 1.92 -2.84
C LYS A 30 14.11 3.03 -1.77
N PHE A 31 12.99 3.27 -1.10
CA PHE A 31 12.90 4.29 -0.06
C PHE A 31 13.08 3.71 1.34
N GLY A 32 13.56 2.47 1.44
CA GLY A 32 13.85 1.82 2.70
C GLY A 32 12.63 1.23 3.40
N GLY A 33 11.52 1.10 2.69
CA GLY A 33 10.29 0.57 3.25
C GLY A 33 10.31 -0.95 3.41
N GLU A 34 9.54 -1.44 4.36
CA GLU A 34 9.41 -2.86 4.64
C GLU A 34 7.92 -3.17 4.86
N TYR A 35 7.42 -4.19 4.18
CA TYR A 35 6.05 -4.65 4.40
C TYR A 35 5.96 -5.43 5.70
N LEU A 36 5.16 -4.95 6.63
CA LEU A 36 4.85 -5.66 7.88
C LEU A 36 3.59 -6.50 7.72
N VAL A 37 2.61 -5.98 6.98
CA VAL A 37 1.38 -6.69 6.63
C VAL A 37 1.12 -6.43 5.16
N ARG A 38 0.90 -7.51 4.40
CA ARG A 38 0.60 -7.40 2.98
C ARG A 38 -0.57 -8.35 2.65
N ASN A 39 -1.79 -7.87 2.94
CA ASN A 39 -3.01 -8.62 2.75
C ASN A 39 -3.03 -9.92 3.58
N GLY A 40 -2.65 -9.82 4.87
CA GLY A 40 -2.69 -10.97 5.78
C GLY A 40 -4.12 -11.25 6.27
N GLU A 41 -4.26 -12.34 7.02
CA GLU A 41 -5.53 -12.67 7.65
C GLU A 41 -5.89 -11.62 8.69
N PHE A 42 -7.17 -11.33 8.81
CA PHE A 42 -7.63 -10.38 9.80
C PHE A 42 -9.00 -10.79 10.35
N LYS A 43 -9.33 -10.24 11.50
CA LYS A 43 -10.63 -10.42 12.13
C LYS A 43 -11.08 -9.08 12.69
N VAL A 44 -12.30 -8.68 12.38
CA VAL A 44 -12.87 -7.46 12.93
C VAL A 44 -13.35 -7.75 14.34
N ILE A 45 -12.76 -7.08 15.33
CA ILE A 45 -13.10 -7.26 16.74
C ILE A 45 -14.29 -6.37 17.12
N ASP A 46 -14.19 -5.10 16.73
CA ASP A 46 -15.21 -4.09 17.04
C ASP A 46 -15.45 -3.20 15.82
N GLY A 47 -16.69 -2.82 15.59
CA GLY A 47 -17.06 -1.90 14.54
C GLY A 47 -17.09 -2.55 13.16
N GLU A 48 -17.00 -1.71 12.13
CA GLU A 48 -17.02 -2.12 10.74
C GLU A 48 -15.68 -1.87 10.07
N TRP A 49 -15.32 -2.76 9.15
CA TRP A 49 -14.10 -2.65 8.36
C TRP A 49 -14.49 -2.76 6.88
N LYS A 50 -14.60 -1.64 6.21
CA LYS A 50 -15.17 -1.56 4.85
C LYS A 50 -14.35 -2.25 3.77
N HIS A 51 -13.03 -2.21 3.90
CA HIS A 51 -12.14 -2.69 2.85
C HIS A 51 -11.28 -3.84 3.38
N PRO A 52 -11.41 -5.04 2.78
CA PRO A 52 -10.79 -6.24 3.36
C PRO A 52 -9.26 -6.31 3.23
N ARG A 53 -8.70 -5.69 2.19
CA ARG A 53 -7.25 -5.78 1.99
C ARG A 53 -6.52 -4.75 2.84
N THR A 54 -5.71 -5.24 3.76
CA THR A 54 -4.94 -4.37 4.67
C THR A 54 -3.46 -4.49 4.37
N VAL A 55 -2.79 -3.35 4.23
CA VAL A 55 -1.34 -3.27 3.98
C VAL A 55 -0.74 -2.31 4.99
N VAL A 56 0.35 -2.73 5.63
CA VAL A 56 1.12 -1.87 6.53
C VAL A 56 2.56 -1.89 6.08
N ILE A 57 3.12 -0.72 5.79
CA ILE A 57 4.49 -0.56 5.34
C ILE A 57 5.23 0.32 6.35
N LYS A 58 6.39 -0.13 6.80
CA LYS A 58 7.24 0.63 7.70
C LYS A 58 8.38 1.27 6.93
N PHE A 59 8.57 2.57 7.11
CA PHE A 59 9.69 3.31 6.55
C PHE A 59 10.61 3.77 7.66
N PRO A 60 11.90 4.04 7.36
CA PRO A 60 12.86 4.50 8.40
C PRO A 60 12.41 5.78 9.09
N THR A 61 11.74 6.68 8.36
CA THR A 61 11.22 7.93 8.92
C THR A 61 9.86 8.25 8.30
N TYR A 62 9.12 9.13 8.95
CA TYR A 62 7.88 9.66 8.42
C TYR A 62 8.10 10.37 7.08
N GLU A 63 9.18 11.12 6.98
CA GLU A 63 9.55 11.84 5.75
C GLU A 63 9.80 10.89 4.59
N LYS A 64 10.43 9.74 4.84
CA LYS A 64 10.66 8.71 3.81
C LYS A 64 9.35 8.12 3.29
N ALA A 65 8.36 7.94 4.15
CA ALA A 65 7.04 7.48 3.74
C ALA A 65 6.39 8.48 2.78
N TRP A 66 6.45 9.77 3.09
CA TRP A 66 5.95 10.82 2.22
C TRP A 66 6.71 10.89 0.90
N GLU A 67 8.04 10.79 0.95
CA GLU A 67 8.88 10.79 -0.25
C GLU A 67 8.48 9.66 -1.19
N TRP A 68 8.30 8.46 -0.63
CA TRP A 68 7.85 7.32 -1.43
C TRP A 68 6.50 7.59 -2.09
N TYR A 69 5.53 8.04 -1.32
CA TYR A 69 4.17 8.25 -1.83
C TYR A 69 4.12 9.29 -2.96
N ASN A 70 4.97 10.30 -2.88
CA ASN A 70 5.03 11.38 -3.86
C ASN A 70 6.16 11.21 -4.88
N SER A 71 6.82 10.06 -4.91
CA SER A 71 7.96 9.83 -5.80
C SER A 71 7.54 9.66 -7.25
N GLU A 72 8.46 9.98 -8.15
CA GLU A 72 8.27 9.76 -9.59
C GLU A 72 8.15 8.28 -9.92
N GLU A 73 8.85 7.43 -9.17
CA GLU A 73 8.82 5.97 -9.36
C GLU A 73 7.46 5.38 -9.02
N TYR A 74 6.81 5.89 -7.98
CA TYR A 74 5.51 5.39 -7.54
C TYR A 74 4.35 5.99 -8.33
N LYS A 75 4.49 7.19 -8.84
CA LYS A 75 3.42 7.94 -9.50
C LYS A 75 2.65 7.15 -10.57
N PRO A 76 3.32 6.52 -11.57
CA PRO A 76 2.59 5.75 -12.57
C PRO A 76 1.95 4.48 -11.98
N ILE A 77 2.57 3.90 -10.98
CA ILE A 77 2.07 2.70 -10.30
C ILE A 77 0.85 3.04 -9.45
N LYS A 78 0.89 4.18 -8.77
CA LYS A 78 -0.24 4.70 -7.98
C LYS A 78 -1.49 4.87 -8.86
N SER A 79 -1.33 5.28 -10.10
CA SER A 79 -2.44 5.44 -11.04
C SER A 79 -3.17 4.11 -11.29
N ILE A 80 -2.44 3.00 -11.35
CA ILE A 80 -3.02 1.67 -11.50
C ILE A 80 -3.90 1.35 -10.29
N ARG A 81 -3.39 1.61 -9.09
CA ARG A 81 -4.14 1.39 -7.85
C ARG A 81 -5.41 2.23 -7.79
N LEU A 82 -5.30 3.52 -8.09
CA LEU A 82 -6.44 4.43 -8.04
C LEU A 82 -7.54 4.07 -9.04
N ALA A 83 -7.15 3.55 -10.21
CA ALA A 83 -8.09 3.17 -11.24
C ALA A 83 -8.83 1.86 -10.93
N ASN A 84 -8.24 0.98 -10.15
CA ASN A 84 -8.72 -0.40 -9.97
C ASN A 84 -9.07 -0.76 -8.52
N SER A 85 -9.10 0.20 -7.63
CA SER A 85 -9.42 -0.04 -6.23
C SER A 85 -10.09 1.16 -5.58
N GLU A 86 -10.67 0.89 -4.42
CA GLU A 86 -11.25 1.89 -3.54
C GLU A 86 -10.52 1.78 -2.21
N ALA A 87 -10.02 2.89 -1.69
CA ALA A 87 -9.23 2.86 -0.45
C ALA A 87 -9.71 3.89 0.56
#